data_accf19999c42828b974839991f44419c
#
_entry.id   accf19999c42828b974839991f44419c
#
_cell.length_a   1.000
_cell.length_b   1.000
_cell.length_c   1.000
_cell.angle_alpha   90.00
_cell.angle_beta   90.00
_cell.angle_gamma   90.00
#
_symmetry.space_group_name_H-M   'P 1'
#
loop_
_entity.id
_entity.type
_entity.pdbx_description
1 polymer ?
#
loop_
_entity_poly.entity_id
_entity_poly.type
_entity_poly.pdbx_seq_one_letter_code
_entity_poly.pdbx_strand_id
1 'polypeptide(L)'
;MEQFDPGKLSLDYLLENKVITVLSWEYVIEHGKSYSRDEVEQVTRGGRDYMCYPDDMGYPDDLSDYSGLFSGVLYEGWGVLNIVYYRHYKDGLKNGVEVEFYSSGKIKNYCVWNKSRLVGKLYEWYENGMIKKLVDYNRNQRIEFNEQGKITKQGKA
;
A
#
# COMPACT_ATOMS: atom_id res chain seq x y z
N MET A 1 -16.03 -5.46 -25.24
CA MET A 1 -16.16 -5.44 -23.77
C MET A 1 -15.17 -6.42 -23.20
N GLU A 2 -14.26 -5.90 -22.36
CA GLU A 2 -13.26 -6.75 -21.72
C GLU A 2 -13.95 -7.65 -20.68
N GLN A 3 -13.76 -8.96 -20.80
CA GLN A 3 -14.25 -9.91 -19.82
C GLN A 3 -13.18 -10.09 -18.75
N PHE A 4 -13.54 -9.88 -17.50
CA PHE A 4 -12.66 -10.12 -16.37
C PHE A 4 -12.93 -11.52 -15.82
N ASP A 5 -11.88 -12.32 -15.73
CA ASP A 5 -11.93 -13.61 -15.06
C ASP A 5 -11.58 -13.39 -13.59
N PRO A 6 -12.55 -13.47 -12.67
CA PRO A 6 -12.29 -13.24 -11.25
C PRO A 6 -11.30 -14.26 -10.65
N GLY A 7 -11.21 -15.45 -11.21
CA GLY A 7 -10.23 -16.45 -10.78
C GLY A 7 -8.80 -16.04 -11.05
N LYS A 8 -8.55 -15.30 -12.13
CA LYS A 8 -7.23 -14.74 -12.47
C LYS A 8 -6.91 -13.46 -11.71
N LEU A 9 -7.82 -12.96 -10.90
CA LEU A 9 -7.64 -11.81 -10.03
C LEU A 9 -7.62 -12.20 -8.56
N SER A 10 -7.77 -13.49 -8.23
CA SER A 10 -7.64 -13.97 -6.86
C SER A 10 -6.23 -13.71 -6.33
N LEU A 11 -6.12 -13.53 -5.02
CA LEU A 11 -4.84 -13.28 -4.37
C LEU A 11 -3.82 -14.39 -4.69
N ASP A 12 -4.24 -15.65 -4.55
CA ASP A 12 -3.36 -16.80 -4.81
C ASP A 12 -2.86 -16.83 -6.26
N TYR A 13 -3.75 -16.60 -7.22
CA TYR A 13 -3.37 -16.57 -8.63
C TYR A 13 -2.32 -15.47 -8.91
N LEU A 14 -2.54 -14.26 -8.40
CA LEU A 14 -1.64 -13.14 -8.64
C LEU A 14 -0.27 -13.35 -7.99
N LEU A 15 -0.23 -13.95 -6.82
CA LEU A 15 1.04 -14.30 -6.15
C LEU A 15 1.77 -15.42 -6.88
N GLU A 16 1.08 -16.51 -7.24
CA GLU A 16 1.67 -17.68 -7.94
C GLU A 16 2.22 -17.30 -9.31
N ASN A 17 1.54 -16.40 -10.02
CA ASN A 17 1.96 -15.95 -11.35
C ASN A 17 2.86 -14.72 -11.30
N LYS A 18 3.28 -14.29 -10.12
CA LYS A 18 4.20 -13.15 -9.90
C LYS A 18 3.71 -11.84 -10.54
N VAL A 19 2.39 -11.68 -10.62
CA VAL A 19 1.78 -10.40 -11.05
C VAL A 19 1.97 -9.35 -9.97
N ILE A 20 1.88 -9.77 -8.70
CA ILE A 20 2.21 -8.96 -7.53
C ILE A 20 3.28 -9.66 -6.70
N THR A 21 4.07 -8.88 -6.01
CA THR A 21 5.10 -9.38 -5.09
C THR A 21 4.92 -8.72 -3.73
N VAL A 22 4.86 -9.53 -2.69
CA VAL A 22 4.66 -9.06 -1.32
C VAL A 22 5.90 -9.38 -0.49
N LEU A 23 6.36 -8.39 0.29
CA LEU A 23 7.48 -8.58 1.20
C LEU A 23 7.08 -9.52 2.33
N SER A 24 8.03 -10.35 2.78
CA SER A 24 7.83 -11.15 3.95
C SER A 24 7.73 -10.26 5.19
N TRP A 25 7.01 -10.71 6.16
CA TRP A 25 6.80 -10.10 7.45
C TRP A 25 8.11 -9.82 8.18
N GLU A 26 8.97 -10.83 8.20
CA GLU A 26 10.28 -10.75 8.83
C GLU A 26 11.13 -9.66 8.19
N TYR A 27 11.08 -9.57 6.85
CA TYR A 27 11.79 -8.52 6.11
C TYR A 27 11.29 -7.12 6.51
N VAL A 28 9.97 -6.94 6.58
CA VAL A 28 9.36 -5.65 6.91
C VAL A 28 9.78 -5.19 8.30
N ILE A 29 9.76 -6.09 9.28
CA ILE A 29 10.18 -5.76 10.66
C ILE A 29 11.68 -5.47 10.73
N GLU A 30 12.49 -6.29 10.08
CA GLU A 30 13.95 -6.14 10.13
C GLU A 30 14.44 -4.87 9.44
N HIS A 31 13.86 -4.51 8.30
CA HIS A 31 14.35 -3.41 7.46
C HIS A 31 13.48 -2.16 7.49
N GLY A 32 12.25 -2.26 7.99
CA GLY A 32 11.31 -1.14 8.03
C GLY A 32 11.42 -0.29 9.27
N LYS A 33 10.69 0.83 9.27
CA LYS A 33 10.49 1.70 10.42
C LYS A 33 9.03 1.60 10.87
N SER A 34 8.82 1.65 12.17
CA SER A 34 7.48 1.56 12.75
C SER A 34 6.89 2.94 13.01
N TYR A 35 5.71 3.19 12.44
CA TYR A 35 4.95 4.39 12.76
C TYR A 35 4.44 4.36 14.20
N SER A 36 4.00 3.20 14.68
CA SER A 36 3.48 3.03 16.03
C SER A 36 4.52 3.24 17.14
N ARG A 37 5.82 3.14 16.82
CA ARG A 37 6.92 3.37 17.76
C ARG A 37 7.52 4.76 17.62
N ASP A 38 6.85 5.65 16.90
CA ASP A 38 7.33 7.02 16.63
C ASP A 38 8.73 7.08 16.00
N GLU A 39 9.06 6.06 15.19
CA GLU A 39 10.34 6.04 14.46
C GLU A 39 10.35 6.98 13.27
N VAL A 40 9.17 7.34 12.77
CA VAL A 40 8.94 8.34 11.72
C VAL A 40 7.66 9.11 12.02
N GLU A 41 7.50 10.27 11.41
CA GLU A 41 6.40 11.18 11.69
C GLU A 41 5.96 11.89 10.42
N GLN A 42 4.64 12.12 10.29
CA GLN A 42 4.08 12.84 9.15
C GLN A 42 4.09 14.34 9.40
N VAL A 43 4.60 15.10 8.45
CA VAL A 43 4.69 16.56 8.49
C VAL A 43 4.06 17.13 7.22
N THR A 44 3.18 18.12 7.38
CA THR A 44 2.55 18.81 6.25
C THR A 44 3.30 20.09 5.93
N ARG A 45 3.72 20.27 4.68
CA ARG A 45 4.38 21.46 4.17
C ARG A 45 3.85 21.79 2.77
N GLY A 46 3.45 23.03 2.55
CA GLY A 46 2.94 23.47 1.24
C GLY A 46 1.70 22.69 0.77
N GLY A 47 0.84 22.26 1.69
CA GLY A 47 -0.35 21.49 1.37
C GLY A 47 -0.06 20.02 1.03
N ARG A 48 1.15 19.52 1.27
CA ARG A 48 1.56 18.16 0.98
C ARG A 48 2.10 17.50 2.23
N ASP A 49 1.81 16.22 2.40
CA ASP A 49 2.26 15.43 3.54
C ASP A 49 3.56 14.71 3.20
N TYR A 50 4.52 14.83 4.11
CA TYR A 50 5.82 14.16 4.02
C TYR A 50 6.07 13.33 5.25
N MET A 51 6.66 12.15 5.06
CA MET A 51 7.12 11.31 6.16
C MET A 51 8.57 11.69 6.50
N CYS A 52 8.82 12.01 7.75
CA CYS A 52 10.11 12.51 8.21
C CYS A 52 10.61 11.71 9.41
N TYR A 53 11.93 11.68 9.61
CA TYR A 53 12.50 11.21 10.86
C TYR A 53 12.25 12.25 11.95
N PRO A 54 11.69 11.85 13.10
CA PRO A 54 11.69 12.74 14.25
C PRO A 54 13.13 12.82 14.77
N ASP A 55 13.72 14.00 14.77
CA ASP A 55 15.02 14.20 15.36
C ASP A 55 14.93 15.21 16.50
N ASP A 56 15.96 15.23 17.34
CA ASP A 56 16.06 16.14 18.49
C ASP A 56 16.26 17.60 18.04
N MET A 57 16.49 17.81 16.77
CA MET A 57 16.75 19.13 16.16
C MET A 57 15.50 19.74 15.50
N GLY A 58 14.37 19.02 15.56
CA GLY A 58 13.11 19.46 14.94
C GLY A 58 13.01 19.09 13.46
N TYR A 59 11.88 19.41 12.89
CA TYR A 59 11.60 19.12 11.49
C TYR A 59 12.37 20.06 10.59
N PRO A 60 12.77 19.62 9.39
CA PRO A 60 13.39 20.52 8.45
C PRO A 60 12.41 21.66 8.12
N ASP A 61 12.82 22.89 8.39
CA ASP A 61 12.03 24.08 8.06
C ASP A 61 11.92 24.27 6.54
N ASP A 62 12.89 23.72 5.82
CA ASP A 62 12.97 23.78 4.37
C ASP A 62 13.04 22.36 3.80
N LEU A 63 11.99 21.95 3.07
CA LEU A 63 11.93 20.65 2.41
C LEU A 63 12.89 20.53 1.23
N SER A 64 13.61 21.57 0.86
CA SER A 64 14.69 21.46 -0.13
C SER A 64 15.89 20.70 0.44
N ASP A 65 16.04 20.65 1.76
CA ASP A 65 16.99 19.77 2.44
C ASP A 65 16.32 18.43 2.74
N TYR A 66 16.60 17.43 1.94
CA TYR A 66 15.99 16.11 2.05
C TYR A 66 16.61 15.22 3.14
N SER A 67 17.53 15.73 3.96
CA SER A 67 18.23 14.92 4.97
C SER A 67 17.30 14.39 6.07
N GLY A 68 16.19 15.10 6.35
CA GLY A 68 15.19 14.69 7.33
C GLY A 68 14.03 13.88 6.77
N LEU A 69 13.94 13.74 5.44
CA LEU A 69 12.85 13.00 4.80
C LEU A 69 13.10 11.50 4.82
N PHE A 70 12.03 10.74 5.10
CA PHE A 70 12.12 9.29 5.20
C PHE A 70 12.10 8.64 3.81
N SER A 71 13.03 7.70 3.61
CA SER A 71 13.02 6.76 2.49
C SER A 71 13.15 5.34 3.02
N GLY A 72 12.30 4.44 2.54
CA GLY A 72 12.31 3.04 2.97
C GLY A 72 10.91 2.49 3.19
N VAL A 73 10.83 1.42 3.96
CA VAL A 73 9.57 0.75 4.29
C VAL A 73 9.07 1.23 5.65
N LEU A 74 7.84 1.71 5.66
CA LEU A 74 7.11 2.07 6.88
C LEU A 74 6.05 1.00 7.14
N TYR A 75 5.91 0.59 8.40
CA TYR A 75 4.83 -0.31 8.79
C TYR A 75 4.14 0.18 10.05
N GLU A 76 2.90 -0.24 10.22
CA GLU A 76 2.13 -0.04 11.43
C GLU A 76 1.59 -1.37 11.89
N GLY A 77 1.65 -1.63 13.19
CA GLY A 77 1.12 -2.86 13.76
C GLY A 77 1.43 -2.99 15.24
N TRP A 78 0.71 -3.89 15.88
CA TRP A 78 0.84 -4.22 17.30
C TRP A 78 1.68 -5.49 17.45
N GLY A 79 3.00 -5.36 17.48
CA GLY A 79 3.91 -6.51 17.63
C GLY A 79 4.04 -7.37 16.36
N VAL A 80 4.63 -8.56 16.52
CA VAL A 80 5.04 -9.44 15.41
C VAL A 80 3.85 -10.05 14.65
N LEU A 81 2.66 -10.09 15.24
CA LEU A 81 1.52 -10.85 14.72
C LEU A 81 0.39 -10.01 14.14
N ASN A 82 0.45 -8.68 14.25
CA ASN A 82 -0.66 -7.81 13.86
C ASN A 82 -0.20 -6.60 13.04
N ILE A 83 0.35 -6.83 11.85
CA ILE A 83 0.55 -5.74 10.91
C ILE A 83 -0.78 -5.31 10.34
N VAL A 84 -0.95 -3.99 10.32
CA VAL A 84 -2.07 -3.34 9.65
C VAL A 84 -1.70 -3.06 8.20
N TYR A 85 -0.51 -2.50 7.97
CA TYR A 85 -0.01 -2.23 6.62
C TYR A 85 1.52 -2.09 6.59
N TYR A 86 2.09 -2.18 5.38
CA TYR A 86 3.40 -1.60 5.09
C TYR A 86 3.33 -0.77 3.80
N ARG A 87 4.18 0.24 3.72
CA ARG A 87 4.29 1.17 2.59
C ARG A 87 5.73 1.48 2.29
N HIS A 88 6.00 1.78 1.03
CA HIS A 88 7.30 2.31 0.62
C HIS A 88 7.23 3.83 0.51
N TYR A 89 8.30 4.49 0.95
CA TYR A 89 8.48 5.93 0.86
C TYR A 89 9.81 6.24 0.17
N LYS A 90 9.83 7.35 -0.54
CA LYS A 90 11.04 7.94 -1.10
C LYS A 90 10.97 9.45 -0.90
N ASP A 91 12.01 10.01 -0.26
CA ASP A 91 12.07 11.44 0.05
C ASP A 91 10.79 11.96 0.70
N GLY A 92 10.28 11.21 1.67
CA GLY A 92 9.09 11.55 2.43
C GLY A 92 7.74 11.30 1.74
N LEU A 93 7.74 10.93 0.47
CA LEU A 93 6.52 10.68 -0.30
C LEU A 93 6.27 9.19 -0.49
N LYS A 94 5.00 8.79 -0.48
CA LYS A 94 4.62 7.41 -0.82
C LYS A 94 5.12 7.08 -2.21
N ASN A 95 5.92 6.02 -2.34
CA ASN A 95 6.53 5.65 -3.62
C ASN A 95 6.85 4.16 -3.62
N GLY A 96 6.10 3.40 -4.39
CA GLY A 96 6.20 1.95 -4.47
C GLY A 96 4.97 1.26 -3.91
N VAL A 97 5.13 0.00 -3.55
CA VAL A 97 4.04 -0.88 -3.14
C VAL A 97 3.55 -0.56 -1.73
N GLU A 98 2.24 -0.59 -1.56
CA GLU A 98 1.56 -0.58 -0.26
C GLU A 98 0.71 -1.84 -0.15
N VAL A 99 0.81 -2.53 0.97
CA VAL A 99 0.00 -3.71 1.28
C VAL A 99 -0.69 -3.49 2.62
N GLU A 100 -1.99 -3.74 2.66
CA GLU A 100 -2.80 -3.67 3.87
C GLU A 100 -3.33 -5.07 4.21
N PHE A 101 -3.44 -5.37 5.49
CA PHE A 101 -3.80 -6.69 6.00
C PHE A 101 -5.08 -6.65 6.81
N TYR A 102 -5.85 -7.73 6.74
CA TYR A 102 -6.92 -8.00 7.70
C TYR A 102 -6.32 -8.37 9.06
N SER A 103 -7.12 -8.27 10.11
CA SER A 103 -6.70 -8.70 11.45
C SER A 103 -6.29 -10.19 11.52
N SER A 104 -6.75 -11.00 10.59
CA SER A 104 -6.36 -12.40 10.43
C SER A 104 -4.93 -12.59 9.88
N GLY A 105 -4.30 -11.51 9.40
CA GLY A 105 -3.00 -11.57 8.73
C GLY A 105 -3.08 -11.81 7.23
N LYS A 106 -4.27 -12.02 6.69
CA LYS A 106 -4.47 -12.16 5.24
C LYS A 106 -4.40 -10.80 4.55
N ILE A 107 -3.92 -10.79 3.31
CA ILE A 107 -3.78 -9.56 2.54
C ILE A 107 -5.17 -9.02 2.17
N LYS A 108 -5.41 -7.76 2.47
CA LYS A 108 -6.65 -7.05 2.21
C LYS A 108 -6.58 -6.28 0.89
N ASN A 109 -5.53 -5.50 0.70
CA ASN A 109 -5.35 -4.76 -0.54
C ASN A 109 -3.87 -4.59 -0.92
N TYR A 110 -3.67 -4.23 -2.17
CA TYR A 110 -2.36 -3.98 -2.76
C TYR A 110 -2.50 -2.82 -3.75
N CYS A 111 -1.65 -1.83 -3.64
CA CYS A 111 -1.60 -0.73 -4.59
C CYS A 111 -0.18 -0.21 -4.75
N VAL A 112 0.01 0.64 -5.74
CA VAL A 112 1.32 1.22 -6.06
C VAL A 112 1.21 2.74 -6.10
N TRP A 113 2.15 3.39 -5.45
CA TRP A 113 2.26 4.83 -5.38
C TRP A 113 3.44 5.34 -6.20
N ASN A 114 3.28 6.51 -6.79
CA ASN A 114 4.37 7.29 -7.38
C ASN A 114 4.24 8.72 -6.91
N LYS A 115 5.16 9.16 -6.04
CA LYS A 115 5.17 10.50 -5.45
C LYS A 115 3.81 10.90 -4.87
N SER A 116 3.27 10.03 -4.02
CA SER A 116 1.96 10.17 -3.36
C SER A 116 0.74 10.17 -4.28
N ARG A 117 0.88 9.65 -5.50
CA ARG A 117 -0.22 9.44 -6.44
C ARG A 117 -0.38 7.95 -6.73
N LEU A 118 -1.59 7.44 -6.67
CA LEU A 118 -1.89 6.06 -7.05
C LEU A 118 -1.69 5.85 -8.55
N VAL A 119 -0.97 4.78 -8.91
CA VAL A 119 -0.67 4.44 -10.30
C VAL A 119 -0.87 2.95 -10.53
N GLY A 120 -0.97 2.53 -11.80
CA GLY A 120 -1.13 1.13 -12.15
C GLY A 120 -2.45 0.55 -11.65
N LYS A 121 -2.40 -0.58 -11.00
CA LYS A 121 -3.58 -1.29 -10.53
C LYS A 121 -3.65 -1.36 -9.01
N LEU A 122 -4.84 -1.16 -8.48
CA LEU A 122 -5.18 -1.38 -7.08
C LEU A 122 -6.05 -2.62 -7.00
N TYR A 123 -5.71 -3.54 -6.12
CA TYR A 123 -6.48 -4.76 -5.84
C TYR A 123 -6.97 -4.74 -4.41
N GLU A 124 -8.20 -5.16 -4.21
CA GLU A 124 -8.76 -5.42 -2.89
C GLU A 124 -9.41 -6.80 -2.90
N TRP A 125 -9.13 -7.61 -1.88
CA TRP A 125 -9.66 -8.98 -1.77
C TRP A 125 -10.53 -9.14 -0.54
N TYR A 126 -11.46 -10.08 -0.62
CA TYR A 126 -12.15 -10.60 0.56
C TYR A 126 -11.18 -11.46 1.37
N GLU A 127 -11.51 -11.77 2.62
CA GLU A 127 -10.64 -12.61 3.46
C GLU A 127 -10.40 -14.01 2.89
N ASN A 128 -11.33 -14.51 2.08
CA ASN A 128 -11.17 -15.78 1.39
C ASN A 128 -10.22 -15.72 0.17
N GLY A 129 -9.66 -14.56 -0.13
CA GLY A 129 -8.73 -14.36 -1.24
C GLY A 129 -9.39 -14.07 -2.59
N MET A 130 -10.73 -14.09 -2.68
CA MET A 130 -11.42 -13.72 -3.90
C MET A 130 -11.37 -12.22 -4.12
N ILE A 131 -11.30 -11.80 -5.39
CA ILE A 131 -11.25 -10.37 -5.74
C ILE A 131 -12.53 -9.66 -5.29
N LYS A 132 -12.35 -8.51 -4.67
CA LYS A 132 -13.43 -7.62 -4.25
C LYS A 132 -13.51 -6.39 -5.14
N LYS A 133 -12.37 -5.80 -5.45
CA LYS A 133 -12.29 -4.58 -6.26
C LYS A 133 -10.99 -4.54 -7.04
N LEU A 134 -11.09 -4.12 -8.30
CA LEU A 134 -9.96 -3.81 -9.16
C LEU A 134 -10.11 -2.37 -9.63
N VAL A 135 -9.08 -1.55 -9.45
CA VAL A 135 -8.99 -0.22 -10.06
C VAL A 135 -7.77 -0.20 -10.96
N ASP A 136 -7.98 0.15 -12.22
CA ASP A 136 -6.89 0.33 -13.20
C ASP A 136 -6.80 1.82 -13.53
N TYR A 137 -5.79 2.48 -12.99
CA TYR A 137 -5.59 3.92 -13.17
C TYR A 137 -5.12 4.25 -14.58
N ASN A 138 -4.44 3.32 -15.25
CA ASN A 138 -4.00 3.54 -16.64
C ASN A 138 -5.16 3.52 -17.63
N ARG A 139 -6.17 2.68 -17.36
CA ARG A 139 -7.37 2.55 -18.19
C ARG A 139 -8.56 3.33 -17.67
N ASN A 140 -8.41 4.00 -16.52
CA ASN A 140 -9.48 4.72 -15.82
C ASN A 140 -10.72 3.85 -15.61
N GLN A 141 -10.51 2.62 -15.11
CA GLN A 141 -11.56 1.63 -14.86
C GLN A 141 -11.62 1.23 -13.39
N ARG A 142 -12.83 1.00 -12.93
CA ARG A 142 -13.10 0.45 -11.59
C ARG A 142 -14.13 -0.65 -11.71
N ILE A 143 -13.85 -1.79 -11.11
CA ILE A 143 -14.75 -2.96 -11.12
C ILE A 143 -14.85 -3.51 -9.71
N GLU A 144 -16.08 -3.76 -9.27
CA GLU A 144 -16.35 -4.37 -7.98
C GLU A 144 -17.04 -5.72 -8.20
N PHE A 145 -16.69 -6.69 -7.36
CA PHE A 145 -17.17 -8.08 -7.43
C PHE A 145 -17.82 -8.46 -6.10
N ASN A 146 -18.80 -9.35 -6.13
CA ASN A 146 -19.31 -9.98 -4.91
C ASN A 146 -18.43 -11.20 -4.54
N GLU A 147 -18.73 -11.82 -3.41
CA GLU A 147 -17.96 -12.97 -2.91
C GLU A 147 -18.00 -14.19 -3.82
N GLN A 148 -18.96 -14.26 -4.74
CA GLN A 148 -19.08 -15.32 -5.74
C GLN A 148 -18.35 -14.98 -7.05
N GLY A 149 -17.66 -13.85 -7.12
CA GLY A 149 -16.93 -13.43 -8.32
C GLY A 149 -17.77 -12.76 -9.38
N LYS A 150 -19.02 -12.40 -9.07
CA LYS A 150 -19.90 -11.67 -9.98
C LYS A 150 -19.62 -10.18 -9.92
N ILE A 151 -19.57 -9.53 -11.08
CA ILE A 151 -19.42 -8.08 -11.15
C ILE A 151 -20.70 -7.42 -10.64
N THR A 152 -20.56 -6.52 -9.67
CA THR A 152 -21.68 -5.76 -9.09
C THR A 152 -21.65 -4.30 -9.50
N LYS A 153 -20.50 -3.77 -9.90
CA LYS A 153 -20.33 -2.37 -10.27
C LYS A 153 -19.16 -2.21 -11.24
N GLN A 154 -19.34 -1.36 -12.24
CA GLN A 154 -18.29 -0.92 -13.16
C GLN A 154 -18.39 0.58 -13.36
N GLY A 155 -17.26 1.24 -13.52
CA GLY A 155 -17.20 2.69 -13.73
C GLY A 155 -15.79 3.19 -13.92
N LYS A 156 -15.62 4.48 -13.72
CA LYS A 156 -14.31 5.14 -13.77
C LYS A 156 -13.57 4.97 -12.45
N ALA A 157 -12.26 4.96 -12.56
CA ALA A 157 -11.37 4.89 -11.41
C ALA A 157 -11.55 6.06 -10.42
#